data_11317d696b7a2fc39ae8cbc0e4602aeb
#
_entry.id   11317d696b7a2fc39ae8cbc0e4602aeb
#
_cell.length_a   1.000
_cell.length_b   1.000
_cell.length_c   1.000
_cell.angle_alpha   90.00
_cell.angle_beta   90.00
_cell.angle_gamma   90.00
#
_symmetry.space_group_name_H-M   'P 1'
#
loop_
_entity.id
_entity.type
_entity.pdbx_description
1 polymer ?
#
loop_
_entity_poly.entity_id
_entity_poly.type
_entity_poly.pdbx_seq_one_letter_code
_entity_poly.pdbx_strand_id
1 'polypeptide(L)'
;MPEPDHPPSDSSLAFQTANTRSPTNRSVHQEHWPLKRIPIQPALSLSFLASILLIFLALVAIAQFVVFPDTNRWAPWCVAVYRATQGLIDFTLMLGLALQLLIIGILVIGIGRLRPRELGLDIAKLPAGVAWTFAAWLAAQLVTLLICVVAGEPIGLSPAWSFGSWTQPAGKWIAQLFGNAALEEVLYRGFLFPQCVWLASSWFRGRSDQWRIAIALLISQGCFALGHIPFNFVGGGWSSQWLLIYQFLMGLAFCGIYIRTGNLFLAIGFHALANNPGPLLTGGTMAEILPMAIVHLLILALMIGRPKSLMAFLAMVTLGWLFVRGDYSEQAAQPPNHVVFFPTPESLLEIPSNVTDVQGEYDLLLMGERKQLSVGCFDVIHATYTYG
;
A
#
# COMPACT_ATOMS: atom_id res chain seq x y z
N MET A 1 75.14 1.22 -39.10
CA MET A 1 74.59 1.19 -37.73
C MET A 1 73.09 1.05 -37.86
N PRO A 2 72.47 -0.04 -37.48
CA PRO A 2 71.03 -0.16 -37.50
C PRO A 2 70.43 0.40 -36.23
N GLU A 3 69.31 1.05 -36.36
CA GLU A 3 68.48 1.68 -35.40
C GLU A 3 67.78 0.61 -34.51
N PRO A 4 67.58 0.84 -33.17
CA PRO A 4 66.96 -0.14 -32.31
C PRO A 4 65.43 -0.07 -32.42
N ASP A 5 64.79 -1.21 -32.64
CA ASP A 5 63.37 -1.46 -32.59
C ASP A 5 62.75 -1.09 -31.22
N HIS A 6 61.79 -0.18 -31.21
CA HIS A 6 60.94 0.06 -30.03
C HIS A 6 59.78 -0.94 -30.01
N PRO A 7 59.51 -1.60 -28.87
CA PRO A 7 58.31 -2.42 -28.77
C PRO A 7 57.05 -1.56 -28.66
N PRO A 8 55.89 -2.01 -29.24
CA PRO A 8 54.66 -1.29 -29.15
C PRO A 8 54.11 -1.28 -27.71
N SER A 9 53.69 -0.08 -27.27
CA SER A 9 53.06 0.14 -26.00
C SER A 9 51.65 -0.45 -25.98
N ASP A 10 51.46 -1.61 -25.39
CA ASP A 10 50.16 -2.24 -25.09
C ASP A 10 49.43 -1.48 -23.97
N SER A 11 48.74 -0.41 -24.29
CA SER A 11 47.86 0.34 -23.33
C SER A 11 46.37 0.06 -23.50
N SER A 12 45.98 -1.04 -24.18
CA SER A 12 44.56 -1.33 -24.46
C SER A 12 43.93 -2.48 -23.64
N LEU A 13 44.63 -2.98 -22.60
CA LEU A 13 44.18 -4.20 -21.88
C LEU A 13 43.58 -3.97 -20.48
N ALA A 14 43.27 -2.74 -20.08
CA ALA A 14 42.82 -2.48 -18.69
C ALA A 14 41.32 -2.28 -18.48
N PHE A 15 40.44 -2.47 -19.47
CA PHE A 15 39.02 -2.14 -19.29
C PHE A 15 38.00 -3.27 -19.57
N GLN A 16 38.44 -4.53 -19.65
CA GLN A 16 37.52 -5.65 -19.97
C GLN A 16 37.29 -6.70 -18.86
N THR A 17 37.69 -6.47 -17.63
CA THR A 17 37.59 -7.50 -16.55
C THR A 17 36.58 -7.18 -15.44
N ALA A 18 35.39 -6.65 -15.74
CA ALA A 18 34.41 -6.45 -14.69
C ALA A 18 32.97 -6.72 -15.09
N ASN A 19 32.62 -7.72 -15.89
CA ASN A 19 31.18 -8.04 -16.04
C ASN A 19 30.85 -9.43 -16.61
N THR A 20 31.64 -10.44 -16.43
CA THR A 20 31.19 -11.82 -16.68
C THR A 20 30.78 -12.47 -15.35
N ARG A 21 29.52 -12.22 -14.93
CA ARG A 21 28.85 -13.13 -13.96
C ARG A 21 28.85 -14.51 -14.62
N SER A 22 29.72 -15.39 -14.13
CA SER A 22 29.88 -16.76 -14.63
C SER A 22 28.51 -17.45 -14.70
N PRO A 23 28.09 -17.98 -15.85
CA PRO A 23 26.82 -18.70 -15.98
C PRO A 23 26.72 -19.92 -15.07
N THR A 24 27.85 -20.46 -14.60
CA THR A 24 27.95 -21.62 -13.70
C THR A 24 27.41 -21.35 -12.29
N ASN A 25 27.43 -20.09 -11.82
CA ASN A 25 26.91 -19.76 -10.49
C ASN A 25 25.37 -19.69 -10.43
N ARG A 26 24.68 -19.52 -11.56
CA ARG A 26 23.21 -19.53 -11.61
C ARG A 26 22.62 -20.94 -11.45
N SER A 27 23.24 -21.97 -11.99
CA SER A 27 22.69 -23.33 -11.97
C SER A 27 22.70 -23.96 -10.57
N VAL A 28 23.77 -23.76 -9.80
CA VAL A 28 23.91 -24.30 -8.43
C VAL A 28 22.91 -23.71 -7.46
N HIS A 29 22.56 -22.41 -7.65
CA HIS A 29 21.57 -21.73 -6.80
C HIS A 29 20.11 -22.09 -7.13
N GLN A 30 19.84 -22.57 -8.35
CA GLN A 30 18.51 -22.93 -8.80
C GLN A 30 17.99 -24.21 -8.16
N GLU A 31 18.86 -25.18 -7.88
CA GLU A 31 18.51 -26.46 -7.29
C GLU A 31 18.06 -26.36 -5.82
N HIS A 32 18.48 -25.31 -5.09
CA HIS A 32 18.20 -25.11 -3.67
C HIS A 32 17.23 -23.97 -3.36
N TRP A 33 16.57 -23.37 -4.40
CA TRP A 33 15.60 -22.32 -4.17
C TRP A 33 14.27 -22.89 -3.66
N PRO A 34 13.84 -22.56 -2.41
CA PRO A 34 12.70 -23.21 -1.78
C PRO A 34 11.34 -22.77 -2.33
N LEU A 35 11.30 -21.69 -3.12
CA LEU A 35 10.07 -21.06 -3.58
C LEU A 35 9.87 -21.24 -5.09
N LYS A 36 9.32 -22.39 -5.50
CA LYS A 36 9.20 -22.79 -6.91
C LYS A 36 8.44 -21.81 -7.82
N ARG A 37 7.55 -20.99 -7.27
CA ARG A 37 6.70 -20.05 -8.03
C ARG A 37 7.21 -18.62 -8.03
N ILE A 38 8.15 -18.30 -7.16
CA ILE A 38 8.73 -16.96 -7.02
C ILE A 38 10.04 -16.91 -7.77
N PRO A 39 10.28 -15.84 -8.56
CA PRO A 39 11.53 -15.67 -9.30
C PRO A 39 12.74 -15.67 -8.39
N ILE A 40 13.81 -16.30 -8.87
CA ILE A 40 15.12 -16.26 -8.21
C ILE A 40 15.76 -14.91 -8.48
N GLN A 41 16.21 -14.26 -7.41
CA GLN A 41 16.95 -13.01 -7.48
C GLN A 41 18.43 -13.24 -7.15
N PRO A 42 19.38 -12.47 -7.71
CA PRO A 42 20.72 -12.42 -7.16
C PRO A 42 20.70 -11.85 -5.76
N ALA A 43 21.50 -12.45 -4.85
CA ALA A 43 21.64 -11.94 -3.49
C ALA A 43 22.34 -10.57 -3.50
N LEU A 44 21.78 -9.64 -2.76
CA LEU A 44 22.33 -8.30 -2.55
C LEU A 44 22.96 -8.19 -1.16
N SER A 45 23.84 -7.20 -0.97
CA SER A 45 24.45 -7.00 0.33
C SER A 45 23.45 -6.50 1.37
N LEU A 46 23.62 -6.89 2.62
CA LEU A 46 22.75 -6.45 3.72
C LEU A 46 22.76 -4.92 3.87
N SER A 47 23.91 -4.29 3.68
CA SER A 47 24.04 -2.83 3.72
C SER A 47 23.20 -2.16 2.64
N PHE A 48 23.16 -2.70 1.43
CA PHE A 48 22.32 -2.17 0.35
C PHE A 48 20.83 -2.31 0.67
N LEU A 49 20.41 -3.47 1.20
CA LEU A 49 19.01 -3.70 1.63
C LEU A 49 18.61 -2.73 2.73
N ALA A 50 19.45 -2.57 3.75
CA ALA A 50 19.23 -1.65 4.85
C ALA A 50 19.15 -0.19 4.35
N SER A 51 20.02 0.21 3.42
CA SER A 51 20.00 1.55 2.84
C SER A 51 18.69 1.83 2.10
N ILE A 52 18.18 0.90 1.30
CA ILE A 52 16.91 1.04 0.60
C ILE A 52 15.76 1.23 1.61
N LEU A 53 15.70 0.39 2.65
CA LEU A 53 14.64 0.48 3.66
C LEU A 53 14.71 1.79 4.45
N LEU A 54 15.91 2.24 4.83
CA LEU A 54 16.09 3.50 5.54
C LEU A 54 15.71 4.71 4.67
N ILE A 55 16.12 4.71 3.40
CA ILE A 55 15.73 5.76 2.45
C ILE A 55 14.21 5.78 2.27
N PHE A 56 13.59 4.62 2.06
CA PHE A 56 12.14 4.50 1.93
C PHE A 56 11.44 5.05 3.18
N LEU A 57 11.83 4.59 4.38
CA LEU A 57 11.24 5.04 5.64
C LEU A 57 11.41 6.55 5.86
N ALA A 58 12.58 7.11 5.54
CA ALA A 58 12.83 8.55 5.63
C ALA A 58 11.91 9.34 4.67
N LEU A 59 11.73 8.86 3.43
CA LEU A 59 10.85 9.50 2.46
C LEU A 59 9.38 9.43 2.87
N VAL A 60 8.93 8.29 3.40
CA VAL A 60 7.58 8.16 3.97
C VAL A 60 7.39 9.11 5.15
N ALA A 61 8.37 9.19 6.06
CA ALA A 61 8.32 10.11 7.19
C ALA A 61 8.26 11.57 6.72
N ILE A 62 9.08 11.97 5.75
CA ILE A 62 9.03 13.33 5.16
C ILE A 62 7.65 13.59 4.55
N ALA A 63 7.10 12.64 3.80
CA ALA A 63 5.77 12.78 3.23
C ALA A 63 4.72 13.01 4.32
N GLN A 64 4.70 12.19 5.38
CA GLN A 64 3.70 12.23 6.44
C GLN A 64 3.84 13.46 7.36
N PHE A 65 5.06 13.84 7.73
CA PHE A 65 5.27 14.89 8.74
C PHE A 65 5.51 16.28 8.13
N VAL A 66 5.89 16.36 6.85
CA VAL A 66 6.25 17.63 6.20
C VAL A 66 5.31 17.97 5.05
N VAL A 67 5.09 17.02 4.10
CA VAL A 67 4.38 17.34 2.86
C VAL A 67 2.87 17.33 3.07
N PHE A 68 2.30 16.29 3.65
CA PHE A 68 0.85 16.18 3.83
C PHE A 68 0.24 17.24 4.75
N PRO A 69 0.86 17.66 5.87
CA PRO A 69 0.29 18.70 6.72
C PRO A 69 0.15 20.06 6.03
N ASP A 70 0.99 20.36 5.03
CA ASP A 70 0.90 21.60 4.25
C ASP A 70 1.20 21.35 2.77
N THR A 71 0.30 20.65 2.13
CA THR A 71 0.41 20.28 0.71
C THR A 71 0.44 21.51 -0.21
N ASN A 72 -0.31 22.56 0.12
CA ASN A 72 -0.32 23.78 -0.68
C ASN A 72 1.05 24.46 -0.73
N ARG A 73 1.82 24.38 0.36
CA ARG A 73 3.17 24.93 0.44
C ARG A 73 4.20 24.05 -0.27
N TRP A 74 4.17 22.75 -0.01
CA TRP A 74 5.24 21.84 -0.43
C TRP A 74 5.00 21.20 -1.79
N ALA A 75 3.74 21.12 -2.21
CA ALA A 75 3.37 20.49 -3.47
C ALA A 75 2.18 21.18 -4.16
N PRO A 76 2.22 22.51 -4.40
CA PRO A 76 1.10 23.24 -4.99
C PRO A 76 0.72 22.75 -6.39
N TRP A 77 1.70 22.22 -7.13
CA TRP A 77 1.46 21.64 -8.45
C TRP A 77 0.62 20.35 -8.36
N CYS A 78 0.76 19.56 -7.30
CA CYS A 78 -0.07 18.38 -7.07
C CYS A 78 -1.53 18.77 -6.82
N VAL A 79 -1.76 19.85 -6.06
CA VAL A 79 -3.10 20.41 -5.84
C VAL A 79 -3.71 20.88 -7.16
N ALA A 80 -2.92 21.53 -8.01
CA ALA A 80 -3.37 21.97 -9.33
C ALA A 80 -3.75 20.78 -10.22
N VAL A 81 -2.95 19.71 -10.24
CA VAL A 81 -3.26 18.48 -11.00
C VAL A 81 -4.51 17.80 -10.46
N TYR A 82 -4.64 17.66 -9.14
CA TYR A 82 -5.84 17.09 -8.51
C TYR A 82 -7.10 17.83 -8.94
N ARG A 83 -7.08 19.17 -8.86
CA ARG A 83 -8.23 20.02 -9.26
C ARG A 83 -8.51 19.92 -10.76
N ALA A 84 -7.47 20.00 -11.60
CA ALA A 84 -7.63 19.91 -13.06
C ALA A 84 -8.20 18.56 -13.53
N THR A 85 -7.92 17.48 -12.79
CA THR A 85 -8.40 16.13 -13.08
C THR A 85 -9.65 15.75 -12.28
N GLN A 86 -10.23 16.69 -11.51
CA GLN A 86 -11.37 16.44 -10.63
C GLN A 86 -11.16 15.24 -9.70
N GLY A 87 -9.94 15.08 -9.18
CA GLY A 87 -9.57 13.99 -8.27
C GLY A 87 -9.20 12.66 -8.94
N LEU A 88 -9.21 12.57 -10.27
CA LEU A 88 -8.79 11.34 -10.97
C LEU A 88 -7.30 11.03 -10.74
N ILE A 89 -6.46 12.07 -10.71
CA ILE A 89 -5.05 11.95 -10.34
C ILE A 89 -4.90 12.55 -8.94
N ASP A 90 -4.86 11.66 -7.97
CA ASP A 90 -4.76 12.07 -6.57
C ASP A 90 -3.30 12.10 -6.08
N PHE A 91 -3.13 12.61 -4.86
CA PHE A 91 -1.84 12.79 -4.21
C PHE A 91 -1.11 11.47 -3.96
N THR A 92 -1.85 10.43 -3.56
CA THR A 92 -1.32 9.10 -3.27
C THR A 92 -0.76 8.47 -4.53
N LEU A 93 -1.42 8.67 -5.69
CA LEU A 93 -0.90 8.23 -6.97
C LEU A 93 0.42 8.92 -7.31
N MET A 94 0.45 10.26 -7.21
CA MET A 94 1.64 11.04 -7.59
C MET A 94 2.84 10.70 -6.70
N LEU A 95 2.63 10.64 -5.38
CA LEU A 95 3.67 10.25 -4.43
C LEU A 95 4.11 8.80 -4.65
N GLY A 96 3.14 7.88 -4.80
CA GLY A 96 3.44 6.47 -5.03
C GLY A 96 4.27 6.25 -6.29
N LEU A 97 3.94 6.91 -7.40
CA LEU A 97 4.72 6.84 -8.64
C LEU A 97 6.13 7.46 -8.48
N ALA A 98 6.26 8.58 -7.76
CA ALA A 98 7.55 9.17 -7.48
C ALA A 98 8.45 8.24 -6.64
N LEU A 99 7.88 7.63 -5.60
CA LEU A 99 8.59 6.65 -4.77
C LEU A 99 8.92 5.38 -5.55
N GLN A 100 8.02 4.89 -6.43
CA GLN A 100 8.32 3.76 -7.30
C GLN A 100 9.48 4.07 -8.25
N LEU A 101 9.48 5.24 -8.87
CA LEU A 101 10.59 5.64 -9.75
C LEU A 101 11.91 5.68 -8.99
N LEU A 102 11.93 6.29 -7.81
CA LEU A 102 13.14 6.43 -7.00
C LEU A 102 13.58 5.08 -6.40
N ILE A 103 12.72 4.42 -5.65
CA ILE A 103 13.09 3.21 -4.89
C ILE A 103 13.20 2.00 -5.83
N ILE A 104 12.17 1.74 -6.64
CA ILE A 104 12.16 0.55 -7.48
C ILE A 104 12.96 0.79 -8.77
N GLY A 105 12.72 1.91 -9.46
CA GLY A 105 13.36 2.20 -10.74
C GLY A 105 14.85 2.47 -10.60
N ILE A 106 15.24 3.44 -9.76
CA ILE A 106 16.64 3.87 -9.63
C ILE A 106 17.42 2.94 -8.70
N LEU A 107 16.96 2.73 -7.46
CA LEU A 107 17.76 1.98 -6.48
C LEU A 107 17.73 0.48 -6.75
N VAL A 108 16.57 -0.15 -6.90
CA VAL A 108 16.47 -1.61 -7.02
C VAL A 108 16.84 -2.07 -8.44
N ILE A 109 16.27 -1.49 -9.48
CA ILE A 109 16.52 -1.90 -10.88
C ILE A 109 17.84 -1.29 -11.37
N GLY A 110 18.03 0.02 -11.23
CA GLY A 110 19.22 0.72 -11.75
C GLY A 110 20.49 0.31 -11.02
N ILE A 111 20.59 0.59 -9.72
CA ILE A 111 21.79 0.32 -8.91
C ILE A 111 21.87 -1.15 -8.53
N GLY A 112 20.78 -1.74 -8.03
CA GLY A 112 20.71 -3.18 -7.66
C GLY A 112 20.75 -4.13 -8.86
N ARG A 113 20.55 -3.62 -10.08
CA ARG A 113 20.57 -4.36 -11.35
C ARG A 113 19.64 -5.58 -11.37
N LEU A 114 18.50 -5.46 -10.68
CA LEU A 114 17.44 -6.46 -10.75
C LEU A 114 16.56 -6.18 -11.97
N ARG A 115 16.09 -7.26 -12.61
CA ARG A 115 15.14 -7.14 -13.73
C ARG A 115 13.71 -7.10 -13.19
N PRO A 116 12.76 -6.43 -13.87
CA PRO A 116 11.35 -6.42 -13.46
C PRO A 116 10.76 -7.83 -13.24
N ARG A 117 11.10 -8.80 -14.08
CA ARG A 117 10.68 -10.20 -13.91
C ARG A 117 11.23 -10.84 -12.63
N GLU A 118 12.44 -10.47 -12.21
CA GLU A 118 13.03 -10.96 -10.95
C GLU A 118 12.29 -10.39 -9.74
N LEU A 119 11.63 -9.24 -9.89
CA LEU A 119 10.72 -8.64 -8.90
C LEU A 119 9.29 -9.21 -8.95
N GLY A 120 9.04 -10.24 -9.75
CA GLY A 120 7.70 -10.82 -9.91
C GLY A 120 6.77 -10.05 -10.85
N LEU A 121 7.26 -8.99 -11.50
CA LEU A 121 6.53 -8.22 -12.51
C LEU A 121 6.55 -8.94 -13.87
N ASP A 122 5.94 -10.11 -13.89
CA ASP A 122 5.76 -10.91 -15.12
C ASP A 122 4.44 -10.53 -15.79
N ILE A 123 4.52 -9.76 -16.84
CA ILE A 123 3.39 -9.23 -17.62
C ILE A 123 2.40 -10.33 -18.07
N ALA A 124 2.88 -11.55 -18.30
CA ALA A 124 2.01 -12.67 -18.66
C ALA A 124 0.99 -13.01 -17.56
N LYS A 125 1.27 -12.65 -16.30
CA LYS A 125 0.39 -12.88 -15.15
C LYS A 125 -0.58 -11.73 -14.88
N LEU A 126 -0.39 -10.57 -15.53
CA LEU A 126 -1.22 -9.38 -15.32
C LEU A 126 -2.71 -9.64 -15.62
N PRO A 127 -3.11 -10.25 -16.76
CA PRO A 127 -4.52 -10.46 -17.05
C PRO A 127 -5.23 -11.29 -15.98
N ALA A 128 -4.57 -12.35 -15.48
CA ALA A 128 -5.11 -13.17 -14.40
C ALA A 128 -5.21 -12.38 -13.08
N GLY A 129 -4.21 -11.55 -12.75
CA GLY A 129 -4.24 -10.66 -11.59
C GLY A 129 -5.43 -9.71 -11.64
N VAL A 130 -5.63 -9.03 -12.77
CA VAL A 130 -6.75 -8.10 -12.98
C VAL A 130 -8.09 -8.83 -12.90
N ALA A 131 -8.24 -9.97 -13.60
CA ALA A 131 -9.49 -10.72 -13.62
C ALA A 131 -9.91 -11.19 -12.21
N TRP A 132 -8.98 -11.74 -11.42
CA TRP A 132 -9.26 -12.17 -10.05
C TRP A 132 -9.54 -11.01 -9.11
N THR A 133 -8.86 -9.88 -9.24
CA THR A 133 -9.12 -8.66 -8.46
C THR A 133 -10.53 -8.14 -8.74
N PHE A 134 -10.90 -8.05 -10.02
CA PHE A 134 -12.24 -7.60 -10.42
C PHE A 134 -13.31 -8.59 -9.96
N ALA A 135 -13.09 -9.89 -10.10
CA ALA A 135 -14.02 -10.93 -9.63
C ALA A 135 -14.21 -10.85 -8.10
N ALA A 136 -13.15 -10.62 -7.33
CA ALA A 136 -13.22 -10.45 -5.88
C ALA A 136 -14.01 -9.19 -5.49
N TRP A 137 -13.74 -8.07 -6.17
CA TRP A 137 -14.50 -6.83 -5.98
C TRP A 137 -15.99 -7.03 -6.28
N LEU A 138 -16.32 -7.61 -7.44
CA LEU A 138 -17.70 -7.88 -7.83
C LEU A 138 -18.40 -8.81 -6.84
N ALA A 139 -17.72 -9.87 -6.41
CA ALA A 139 -18.25 -10.78 -5.39
C ALA A 139 -18.55 -10.06 -4.08
N ALA A 140 -17.65 -9.17 -3.64
CA ALA A 140 -17.87 -8.37 -2.44
C ALA A 140 -19.12 -7.49 -2.56
N GLN A 141 -19.33 -6.81 -3.70
CA GLN A 141 -20.52 -5.98 -3.94
C GLN A 141 -21.80 -6.83 -3.98
N LEU A 142 -21.80 -7.95 -4.70
CA LEU A 142 -22.99 -8.82 -4.84
C LEU A 142 -23.39 -9.48 -3.51
N VAL A 143 -22.40 -9.95 -2.74
CA VAL A 143 -22.67 -10.54 -1.41
C VAL A 143 -23.18 -9.47 -0.45
N THR A 144 -22.63 -8.26 -0.48
CA THR A 144 -23.14 -7.13 0.31
C THR A 144 -24.58 -6.81 -0.06
N LEU A 145 -24.90 -6.69 -1.35
CA LEU A 145 -26.25 -6.46 -1.83
C LEU A 145 -27.22 -7.54 -1.31
N LEU A 146 -26.85 -8.81 -1.46
CA LEU A 146 -27.68 -9.92 -1.00
C LEU A 146 -27.95 -9.85 0.50
N ILE A 147 -26.93 -9.61 1.31
CA ILE A 147 -27.07 -9.53 2.76
C ILE A 147 -27.95 -8.34 3.16
N CYS A 148 -27.75 -7.16 2.57
CA CYS A 148 -28.57 -5.99 2.85
C CYS A 148 -30.05 -6.23 2.49
N VAL A 149 -30.32 -6.84 1.32
CA VAL A 149 -31.70 -7.16 0.90
C VAL A 149 -32.34 -8.13 1.89
N VAL A 150 -31.64 -9.19 2.30
CA VAL A 150 -32.15 -10.18 3.26
C VAL A 150 -32.37 -9.56 4.65
N ALA A 151 -31.50 -8.65 5.06
CA ALA A 151 -31.61 -7.94 6.34
C ALA A 151 -32.68 -6.83 6.33
N GLY A 152 -33.25 -6.49 5.17
CA GLY A 152 -34.21 -5.38 5.05
C GLY A 152 -33.58 -4.00 5.26
N GLU A 153 -32.24 -3.88 5.09
CA GLU A 153 -31.55 -2.59 5.20
C GLU A 153 -31.86 -1.70 3.99
N PRO A 154 -32.02 -0.38 4.21
CA PRO A 154 -32.16 0.56 3.11
C PRO A 154 -30.85 0.56 2.31
N ILE A 155 -30.95 0.36 1.01
CA ILE A 155 -29.81 0.36 0.10
C ILE A 155 -30.06 1.29 -1.08
N GLY A 156 -29.03 2.03 -1.44
CA GLY A 156 -28.98 2.87 -2.63
C GLY A 156 -27.62 2.77 -3.31
N LEU A 157 -27.51 3.32 -4.50
CA LEU A 157 -26.21 3.52 -5.12
C LEU A 157 -25.46 4.63 -4.38
N SER A 158 -24.18 4.40 -4.12
CA SER A 158 -23.35 5.42 -3.49
C SER A 158 -23.28 6.68 -4.37
N PRO A 159 -23.62 7.87 -3.82
CA PRO A 159 -23.53 9.13 -4.56
C PRO A 159 -22.13 9.41 -5.15
N ALA A 160 -21.10 8.85 -4.53
CA ALA A 160 -19.73 8.97 -5.03
C ALA A 160 -19.56 8.45 -6.47
N TRP A 161 -20.39 7.48 -6.91
CA TRP A 161 -20.34 6.92 -8.26
C TRP A 161 -21.37 7.57 -9.21
N SER A 162 -22.03 8.65 -8.80
CA SER A 162 -22.96 9.38 -9.64
C SER A 162 -22.26 10.12 -10.78
N PHE A 163 -23.03 10.46 -11.83
CA PHE A 163 -22.49 11.24 -12.94
C PHE A 163 -21.99 12.60 -12.43
N GLY A 164 -20.74 12.93 -12.74
CA GLY A 164 -20.08 14.17 -12.29
C GLY A 164 -19.16 14.01 -11.07
N SER A 165 -19.28 12.92 -10.27
CA SER A 165 -18.43 12.67 -9.09
C SER A 165 -17.58 11.39 -9.17
N TRP A 166 -17.78 10.54 -10.18
CA TRP A 166 -17.11 9.24 -10.33
C TRP A 166 -15.58 9.32 -10.43
N THR A 167 -15.05 10.49 -10.83
CA THR A 167 -13.60 10.70 -10.98
C THR A 167 -12.84 10.52 -9.68
N GLN A 168 -13.39 10.97 -8.56
CA GLN A 168 -12.76 10.83 -7.25
C GLN A 168 -12.65 9.36 -6.79
N PRO A 169 -13.75 8.54 -6.74
CA PRO A 169 -13.59 7.13 -6.37
C PRO A 169 -12.73 6.35 -7.37
N ALA A 170 -12.80 6.67 -8.67
CA ALA A 170 -11.91 6.09 -9.66
C ALA A 170 -10.44 6.48 -9.41
N GLY A 171 -10.17 7.75 -9.09
CA GLY A 171 -8.85 8.23 -8.72
C GLY A 171 -8.29 7.52 -7.49
N LYS A 172 -9.08 7.34 -6.44
CA LYS A 172 -8.70 6.56 -5.26
C LYS A 172 -8.33 5.11 -5.63
N TRP A 173 -9.09 4.49 -6.52
CA TRP A 173 -8.77 3.15 -7.01
C TRP A 173 -7.46 3.10 -7.79
N ILE A 174 -7.27 4.04 -8.71
CA ILE A 174 -6.04 4.17 -9.51
C ILE A 174 -4.85 4.40 -8.58
N ALA A 175 -5.01 5.27 -7.57
CA ALA A 175 -3.99 5.57 -6.59
C ALA A 175 -3.60 4.36 -5.75
N GLN A 176 -4.56 3.55 -5.33
CA GLN A 176 -4.26 2.32 -4.60
C GLN A 176 -3.59 1.29 -5.51
N LEU A 177 -4.12 1.03 -6.71
CA LEU A 177 -3.57 0.02 -7.61
C LEU A 177 -2.17 0.36 -8.10
N PHE A 178 -1.96 1.59 -8.59
CA PHE A 178 -0.71 1.99 -9.26
C PHE A 178 0.23 2.81 -8.38
N GLY A 179 -0.27 3.43 -7.32
CA GLY A 179 0.52 4.19 -6.35
C GLY A 179 0.94 3.32 -5.17
N ASN A 180 0.06 3.23 -4.18
CA ASN A 180 0.40 2.67 -2.86
C ASN A 180 0.61 1.15 -2.89
N ALA A 181 -0.41 0.36 -3.25
CA ALA A 181 -0.32 -1.10 -3.20
C ALA A 181 0.76 -1.63 -4.16
N ALA A 182 0.90 -1.06 -5.38
CA ALA A 182 1.96 -1.47 -6.29
C ALA A 182 3.35 -1.23 -5.70
N LEU A 183 3.59 -0.04 -5.12
CA LEU A 183 4.88 0.28 -4.47
C LEU A 183 5.21 -0.72 -3.37
N GLU A 184 4.26 -0.94 -2.48
CA GLU A 184 4.48 -1.78 -1.30
C GLU A 184 4.63 -3.26 -1.66
N GLU A 185 3.81 -3.79 -2.56
CA GLU A 185 3.92 -5.18 -2.99
C GLU A 185 5.23 -5.44 -3.74
N VAL A 186 5.65 -4.53 -4.62
CA VAL A 186 6.92 -4.68 -5.34
C VAL A 186 8.10 -4.58 -4.36
N LEU A 187 8.08 -3.62 -3.43
CA LEU A 187 9.16 -3.44 -2.47
C LEU A 187 9.24 -4.59 -1.47
N TYR A 188 8.12 -4.96 -0.84
CA TYR A 188 8.17 -5.94 0.26
C TYR A 188 8.05 -7.39 -0.20
N ARG A 189 7.20 -7.70 -1.19
CA ARG A 189 6.98 -9.10 -1.66
C ARG A 189 7.82 -9.40 -2.89
N GLY A 190 7.90 -8.44 -3.82
CA GLY A 190 8.69 -8.60 -5.04
C GLY A 190 10.20 -8.54 -4.79
N PHE A 191 10.66 -7.68 -3.87
CA PHE A 191 12.08 -7.44 -3.62
C PHE A 191 12.55 -7.96 -2.26
N LEU A 192 12.05 -7.41 -1.16
CA LEU A 192 12.62 -7.66 0.18
C LEU A 192 12.46 -9.12 0.62
N PHE A 193 11.28 -9.72 0.45
CA PHE A 193 11.02 -11.08 0.89
C PHE A 193 11.97 -12.11 0.24
N PRO A 194 12.18 -12.15 -1.10
CA PRO A 194 13.17 -13.03 -1.69
C PRO A 194 14.60 -12.77 -1.19
N GLN A 195 14.99 -11.52 -0.94
CA GLN A 195 16.29 -11.19 -0.35
C GLN A 195 16.40 -11.73 1.09
N CYS A 196 15.34 -11.64 1.89
CA CYS A 196 15.30 -12.25 3.22
C CYS A 196 15.40 -13.78 3.17
N VAL A 197 14.83 -14.44 2.14
CA VAL A 197 15.01 -15.89 1.94
C VAL A 197 16.49 -16.22 1.68
N TRP A 198 17.19 -15.42 0.89
CA TRP A 198 18.63 -15.56 0.70
C TRP A 198 19.43 -15.40 1.99
N LEU A 199 19.16 -14.34 2.74
CA LEU A 199 19.80 -14.09 4.03
C LEU A 199 19.56 -15.24 5.01
N ALA A 200 18.30 -15.67 5.15
CA ALA A 200 17.94 -16.78 6.02
C ALA A 200 18.63 -18.08 5.57
N SER A 201 18.76 -18.32 4.27
CA SER A 201 19.46 -19.48 3.73
C SER A 201 20.96 -19.46 4.02
N SER A 202 21.59 -18.28 4.07
CA SER A 202 23.00 -18.13 4.42
C SER A 202 23.26 -18.24 5.91
N TRP A 203 22.38 -17.71 6.76
CA TRP A 203 22.53 -17.69 8.22
C TRP A 203 22.13 -19.01 8.87
N PHE A 204 21.12 -19.69 8.34
CA PHE A 204 20.55 -20.91 8.90
C PHE A 204 20.82 -22.13 8.02
N ARG A 205 22.10 -22.31 7.61
CA ARG A 205 22.54 -23.50 6.89
C ARG A 205 22.25 -24.74 7.73
N GLY A 206 21.62 -25.76 7.12
CA GLY A 206 21.21 -26.99 7.84
C GLY A 206 19.81 -26.95 8.46
N ARG A 207 19.10 -25.81 8.47
CA ARG A 207 17.68 -25.77 8.81
C ARG A 207 16.83 -26.07 7.58
N SER A 208 15.59 -26.56 7.81
CA SER A 208 14.63 -26.85 6.74
C SER A 208 14.24 -25.56 5.98
N ASP A 209 13.82 -25.73 4.73
CA ASP A 209 13.32 -24.61 3.91
C ASP A 209 12.14 -23.90 4.53
N GLN A 210 11.28 -24.64 5.23
CA GLN A 210 10.15 -24.06 5.97
C GLN A 210 10.60 -23.04 7.02
N TRP A 211 11.66 -23.35 7.77
CA TRP A 211 12.26 -22.45 8.74
C TRP A 211 12.84 -21.18 8.08
N ARG A 212 13.55 -21.34 6.97
CA ARG A 212 14.15 -20.22 6.22
C ARG A 212 13.04 -19.29 5.69
N ILE A 213 11.97 -19.87 5.14
CA ILE A 213 10.81 -19.11 4.67
C ILE A 213 10.12 -18.41 5.84
N ALA A 214 9.90 -19.08 6.97
CA ALA A 214 9.26 -18.48 8.14
C ALA A 214 10.04 -17.27 8.67
N ILE A 215 11.38 -17.39 8.79
CA ILE A 215 12.22 -16.26 9.20
C ILE A 215 12.18 -15.12 8.18
N ALA A 216 12.26 -15.44 6.89
CA ALA A 216 12.17 -14.44 5.84
C ALA A 216 10.82 -13.69 5.86
N LEU A 217 9.71 -14.40 6.12
CA LEU A 217 8.38 -13.81 6.32
C LEU A 217 8.37 -12.89 7.53
N LEU A 218 8.86 -13.34 8.68
CA LEU A 218 8.90 -12.53 9.90
C LEU A 218 9.68 -11.24 9.69
N ILE A 219 10.87 -11.31 9.08
CA ILE A 219 11.70 -10.13 8.84
C ILE A 219 11.03 -9.20 7.82
N SER A 220 10.65 -9.71 6.65
CA SER A 220 10.15 -8.86 5.56
C SER A 220 8.79 -8.23 5.91
N GLN A 221 7.89 -8.97 6.55
CA GLN A 221 6.59 -8.42 6.95
C GLN A 221 6.67 -7.61 8.25
N GLY A 222 7.66 -7.87 9.10
CA GLY A 222 8.02 -6.97 10.19
C GLY A 222 8.46 -5.60 9.67
N CYS A 223 9.34 -5.57 8.66
CA CYS A 223 9.72 -4.32 7.99
C CYS A 223 8.54 -3.61 7.33
N PHE A 224 7.60 -4.36 6.74
CA PHE A 224 6.35 -3.80 6.20
C PHE A 224 5.52 -3.10 7.28
N ALA A 225 5.26 -3.76 8.40
CA ALA A 225 4.51 -3.17 9.51
C ALA A 225 5.22 -1.94 10.09
N LEU A 226 6.55 -2.02 10.30
CA LEU A 226 7.34 -0.90 10.80
C LEU A 226 7.35 0.29 9.83
N GLY A 227 7.25 0.04 8.52
CA GLY A 227 7.12 1.07 7.49
C GLY A 227 5.88 1.94 7.66
N HIS A 228 4.86 1.46 8.36
CA HIS A 228 3.62 2.20 8.62
C HIS A 228 3.67 3.07 9.90
N ILE A 229 4.75 2.98 10.70
CA ILE A 229 4.86 3.77 11.94
C ILE A 229 4.64 5.27 11.69
N PRO A 230 5.26 5.93 10.68
CA PRO A 230 5.03 7.35 10.45
C PRO A 230 3.56 7.68 10.19
N PHE A 231 2.87 6.83 9.42
CA PHE A 231 1.44 6.99 9.11
C PHE A 231 0.58 6.81 10.37
N ASN A 232 0.81 5.74 11.13
CA ASN A 232 0.05 5.45 12.35
C ASN A 232 0.26 6.52 13.43
N PHE A 233 1.47 7.09 13.52
CA PHE A 233 1.80 8.15 14.48
C PHE A 233 0.99 9.42 14.22
N VAL A 234 0.82 9.82 12.96
CA VAL A 234 0.02 11.00 12.58
C VAL A 234 -1.47 10.73 12.83
N GLY A 235 -1.95 9.52 12.54
CA GLY A 235 -3.38 9.18 12.60
C GLY A 235 -3.96 8.90 13.98
N GLY A 236 -3.16 8.59 15.01
CA GLY A 236 -3.75 8.16 16.30
C GLY A 236 -2.76 8.05 17.47
N GLY A 237 -1.52 8.43 17.27
CA GLY A 237 -0.50 8.31 18.32
C GLY A 237 -0.16 6.85 18.69
N TRP A 238 0.34 6.65 19.92
CA TRP A 238 0.78 5.33 20.39
C TRP A 238 -0.35 4.33 20.69
N SER A 239 -1.62 4.74 20.66
CA SER A 239 -2.78 3.82 20.78
C SER A 239 -2.93 2.86 19.60
N SER A 240 -2.16 3.06 18.54
CA SER A 240 -2.23 2.29 17.30
C SER A 240 -1.37 1.02 17.25
N GLN A 241 -0.97 0.45 18.41
CA GLN A 241 -0.19 -0.81 18.45
C GLN A 241 -0.92 -1.95 17.71
N TRP A 242 -2.24 -2.02 17.88
CA TRP A 242 -3.09 -3.01 17.19
C TRP A 242 -3.06 -2.85 15.68
N LEU A 243 -2.89 -1.62 15.19
CA LEU A 243 -2.78 -1.33 13.78
C LEU A 243 -1.47 -1.91 13.20
N LEU A 244 -0.36 -1.86 13.93
CA LEU A 244 0.90 -2.52 13.51
C LEU A 244 0.75 -4.04 13.45
N ILE A 245 0.06 -4.64 14.43
CA ILE A 245 -0.23 -6.07 14.41
C ILE A 245 -1.11 -6.42 13.21
N TYR A 246 -2.16 -5.65 12.96
CA TYR A 246 -3.02 -5.82 11.81
C TYR A 246 -2.23 -5.73 10.49
N GLN A 247 -1.39 -4.69 10.33
CA GLN A 247 -0.55 -4.52 9.16
C GLN A 247 0.44 -5.67 8.98
N PHE A 248 1.04 -6.17 10.07
CA PHE A 248 1.88 -7.35 10.03
C PHE A 248 1.12 -8.60 9.53
N LEU A 249 -0.07 -8.84 10.07
CA LEU A 249 -0.92 -9.97 9.65
C LEU A 249 -1.38 -9.85 8.21
N MET A 250 -1.77 -8.65 7.76
CA MET A 250 -2.10 -8.39 6.36
C MET A 250 -0.87 -8.56 5.46
N GLY A 251 0.28 -8.14 5.95
CA GLY A 251 1.57 -8.40 5.30
C GLY A 251 1.80 -9.88 5.04
N LEU A 252 1.63 -10.72 6.06
CA LEU A 252 1.71 -12.18 5.94
C LEU A 252 0.69 -12.72 4.93
N ALA A 253 -0.54 -12.21 4.94
CA ALA A 253 -1.60 -12.65 4.06
C ALA A 253 -1.28 -12.38 2.58
N PHE A 254 -0.86 -11.15 2.23
CA PHE A 254 -0.47 -10.81 0.85
C PHE A 254 0.78 -11.59 0.41
N CYS A 255 1.76 -11.77 1.29
CA CYS A 255 2.92 -12.60 1.00
C CYS A 255 2.52 -14.07 0.77
N GLY A 256 1.59 -14.59 1.56
CA GLY A 256 1.00 -15.92 1.39
C GLY A 256 0.31 -16.10 0.03
N ILE A 257 -0.48 -15.10 -0.41
CA ILE A 257 -1.07 -15.08 -1.75
C ILE A 257 0.03 -15.14 -2.81
N TYR A 258 1.07 -14.32 -2.68
CA TYR A 258 2.17 -14.28 -3.63
C TYR A 258 2.94 -15.61 -3.67
N ILE A 259 3.30 -16.17 -2.52
CA ILE A 259 3.99 -17.49 -2.44
C ILE A 259 3.17 -18.57 -3.13
N ARG A 260 1.88 -18.58 -2.89
CA ARG A 260 0.97 -19.61 -3.40
C ARG A 260 0.72 -19.50 -4.90
N THR A 261 0.52 -18.28 -5.40
CA THR A 261 0.13 -18.06 -6.80
C THR A 261 1.31 -17.74 -7.71
N GLY A 262 2.39 -17.17 -7.15
CA GLY A 262 3.50 -16.59 -7.91
C GLY A 262 3.08 -15.38 -8.74
N ASN A 263 1.92 -14.78 -8.45
CA ASN A 263 1.37 -13.64 -9.18
C ASN A 263 1.37 -12.39 -8.29
N LEU A 264 2.34 -11.50 -8.50
CA LEU A 264 2.46 -10.27 -7.73
C LEU A 264 1.31 -9.29 -8.04
N PHE A 265 0.81 -9.27 -9.28
CA PHE A 265 -0.34 -8.42 -9.65
C PHE A 265 -1.61 -8.80 -8.90
N LEU A 266 -1.76 -10.08 -8.55
CA LEU A 266 -2.86 -10.53 -7.71
C LEU A 266 -2.73 -9.99 -6.28
N ALA A 267 -1.52 -10.04 -5.70
CA ALA A 267 -1.27 -9.45 -4.39
C ALA A 267 -1.51 -7.94 -4.39
N ILE A 268 -1.04 -7.22 -5.42
CA ILE A 268 -1.32 -5.77 -5.62
C ILE A 268 -2.83 -5.50 -5.65
N GLY A 269 -3.57 -6.27 -6.44
CA GLY A 269 -5.02 -6.09 -6.57
C GLY A 269 -5.78 -6.32 -5.27
N PHE A 270 -5.47 -7.40 -4.55
CA PHE A 270 -6.09 -7.69 -3.25
C PHE A 270 -5.68 -6.69 -2.17
N HIS A 271 -4.44 -6.21 -2.19
CA HIS A 271 -3.99 -5.16 -1.30
C HIS A 271 -4.75 -3.84 -1.57
N ALA A 272 -4.88 -3.45 -2.83
CA ALA A 272 -5.65 -2.27 -3.20
C ALA A 272 -7.12 -2.38 -2.76
N LEU A 273 -7.75 -3.56 -2.90
CA LEU A 273 -9.10 -3.81 -2.41
C LEU A 273 -9.20 -3.78 -0.88
N ALA A 274 -8.19 -4.25 -0.16
CA ALA A 274 -8.15 -4.17 1.30
C ALA A 274 -8.04 -2.73 1.80
N ASN A 275 -7.32 -1.88 1.08
CA ASN A 275 -7.20 -0.46 1.41
C ASN A 275 -8.44 0.34 0.97
N ASN A 276 -9.03 -0.01 -0.16
CA ASN A 276 -10.22 0.66 -0.70
C ASN A 276 -11.10 -0.34 -1.46
N PRO A 277 -12.12 -0.94 -0.82
CA PRO A 277 -13.04 -1.87 -1.48
C PRO A 277 -13.96 -1.19 -2.50
N GLY A 278 -13.98 0.14 -2.58
CA GLY A 278 -14.80 0.93 -3.49
C GLY A 278 -16.28 0.54 -3.46
N PRO A 279 -16.99 0.77 -2.34
CA PRO A 279 -18.37 0.33 -2.20
C PRO A 279 -19.26 1.02 -3.22
N LEU A 280 -20.05 0.23 -3.96
CA LEU A 280 -21.08 0.74 -4.86
C LEU A 280 -22.39 1.08 -4.13
N LEU A 281 -22.58 0.49 -2.96
CA LEU A 281 -23.80 0.58 -2.19
C LEU A 281 -23.61 1.49 -0.97
N THR A 282 -24.66 2.21 -0.61
CA THR A 282 -24.76 3.02 0.60
C THR A 282 -26.17 2.90 1.17
N GLY A 283 -26.38 3.42 2.39
CA GLY A 283 -27.70 3.54 3.00
C GLY A 283 -27.87 2.78 4.30
N GLY A 284 -26.92 1.93 4.68
CA GLY A 284 -26.92 1.25 5.98
C GLY A 284 -25.51 0.88 6.43
N THR A 285 -25.33 0.66 7.72
CA THR A 285 -24.02 0.28 8.30
C THR A 285 -23.43 -0.96 7.63
N MET A 286 -24.29 -1.92 7.25
CA MET A 286 -23.84 -3.16 6.57
C MET A 286 -23.32 -2.86 5.17
N ALA A 287 -23.94 -1.97 4.40
CA ALA A 287 -23.50 -1.61 3.05
C ALA A 287 -22.10 -1.02 3.02
N GLU A 288 -21.69 -0.33 4.07
CA GLU A 288 -20.36 0.29 4.18
C GLU A 288 -19.29 -0.69 4.67
N ILE A 289 -19.63 -1.59 5.57
CA ILE A 289 -18.67 -2.48 6.26
C ILE A 289 -18.44 -3.79 5.51
N LEU A 290 -19.52 -4.40 4.99
CA LEU A 290 -19.44 -5.73 4.40
C LEU A 290 -18.46 -5.87 3.23
N PRO A 291 -18.34 -4.91 2.28
CA PRO A 291 -17.38 -5.04 1.19
C PRO A 291 -15.95 -5.25 1.70
N MET A 292 -15.53 -4.51 2.74
CA MET A 292 -14.23 -4.64 3.37
C MET A 292 -14.07 -6.01 4.03
N ALA A 293 -15.05 -6.43 4.83
CA ALA A 293 -15.03 -7.72 5.50
C ALA A 293 -14.95 -8.89 4.50
N ILE A 294 -15.73 -8.86 3.43
CA ILE A 294 -15.73 -9.90 2.40
C ILE A 294 -14.38 -9.96 1.68
N VAL A 295 -13.77 -8.81 1.34
CA VAL A 295 -12.44 -8.77 0.74
C VAL A 295 -11.42 -9.43 1.66
N HIS A 296 -11.43 -9.13 2.96
CA HIS A 296 -10.52 -9.77 3.93
C HIS A 296 -10.74 -11.29 4.02
N LEU A 297 -11.99 -11.74 3.95
CA LEU A 297 -12.34 -13.16 3.89
C LEU A 297 -11.78 -13.85 2.65
N LEU A 298 -11.87 -13.20 1.49
CA LEU A 298 -11.34 -13.70 0.23
C LEU A 298 -9.81 -13.77 0.24
N ILE A 299 -9.14 -12.73 0.75
CA ILE A 299 -7.67 -12.71 0.94
C ILE A 299 -7.25 -13.93 1.74
N LEU A 300 -7.94 -14.18 2.82
CA LEU A 300 -7.67 -15.25 3.72
C LEU A 300 -7.91 -16.64 3.12
N ALA A 301 -9.04 -16.80 2.42
CA ALA A 301 -9.36 -18.03 1.69
C ALA A 301 -8.27 -18.35 0.67
N LEU A 302 -7.78 -17.35 -0.05
CA LEU A 302 -6.68 -17.50 -1.00
C LEU A 302 -5.36 -17.84 -0.31
N MET A 303 -5.07 -17.28 0.85
CA MET A 303 -3.85 -17.59 1.59
C MET A 303 -3.83 -19.01 2.12
N ILE A 304 -4.90 -19.45 2.76
CA ILE A 304 -4.91 -20.71 3.53
C ILE A 304 -5.22 -21.92 2.64
N GLY A 305 -6.14 -21.78 1.69
CA GLY A 305 -6.55 -22.85 0.78
C GLY A 305 -7.14 -24.08 1.44
N ARG A 306 -7.46 -24.03 2.73
CA ARG A 306 -8.11 -25.11 3.50
C ARG A 306 -9.19 -24.51 4.41
N PRO A 307 -10.44 -24.94 4.31
CA PRO A 307 -11.56 -24.32 5.04
C PRO A 307 -11.47 -24.39 6.57
N LYS A 308 -10.75 -25.37 7.13
CA LYS A 308 -10.67 -25.54 8.60
C LYS A 308 -9.80 -24.49 9.30
N SER A 309 -8.78 -23.95 8.65
CA SER A 309 -7.95 -22.87 9.19
C SER A 309 -8.59 -21.48 8.98
N LEU A 310 -9.57 -21.39 8.08
CA LEU A 310 -10.28 -20.17 7.73
C LEU A 310 -11.04 -19.62 8.92
N MET A 311 -11.76 -20.46 9.67
CA MET A 311 -12.59 -20.01 10.79
C MET A 311 -11.79 -19.43 11.95
N ALA A 312 -10.62 -20.00 12.29
CA ALA A 312 -9.78 -19.48 13.38
C ALA A 312 -9.17 -18.11 13.08
N PHE A 313 -8.75 -17.91 11.83
CA PHE A 313 -8.21 -16.62 11.41
C PHE A 313 -9.33 -15.59 11.21
N LEU A 314 -10.52 -15.98 10.75
CA LEU A 314 -11.70 -15.14 10.69
C LEU A 314 -12.04 -14.54 12.06
N ALA A 315 -12.07 -15.38 13.08
CA ALA A 315 -12.28 -14.92 14.45
C ALA A 315 -11.21 -13.90 14.86
N MET A 316 -9.95 -14.11 14.47
CA MET A 316 -8.84 -13.25 14.85
C MET A 316 -8.86 -11.89 14.12
N VAL A 317 -9.16 -11.86 12.81
CA VAL A 317 -9.29 -10.61 12.04
C VAL A 317 -10.53 -9.84 12.43
N THR A 318 -11.67 -10.52 12.64
CA THR A 318 -12.92 -9.89 13.09
C THR A 318 -12.76 -9.34 14.51
N LEU A 319 -12.11 -10.08 15.41
CA LEU A 319 -11.79 -9.60 16.76
C LEU A 319 -10.82 -8.41 16.71
N GLY A 320 -9.77 -8.49 15.93
CA GLY A 320 -8.83 -7.37 15.75
C GLY A 320 -9.53 -6.12 15.21
N TRP A 321 -10.43 -6.27 14.26
CA TRP A 321 -11.21 -5.17 13.69
C TRP A 321 -12.23 -4.59 14.69
N LEU A 322 -12.92 -5.44 15.46
CA LEU A 322 -13.85 -5.00 16.53
C LEU A 322 -13.10 -4.25 17.64
N PHE A 323 -11.87 -4.67 17.99
CA PHE A 323 -11.03 -3.95 18.94
C PHE A 323 -10.61 -2.58 18.44
N VAL A 324 -10.14 -2.49 17.18
CA VAL A 324 -9.77 -1.21 16.55
C VAL A 324 -10.97 -0.27 16.51
N ARG A 325 -12.18 -0.77 16.21
CA ARG A 325 -13.39 0.04 16.16
C ARG A 325 -13.91 0.46 17.54
N GLY A 326 -13.72 -0.37 18.58
CA GLY A 326 -14.04 0.00 19.95
C GLY A 326 -13.30 1.26 20.39
N ASP A 327 -11.99 1.30 20.13
CA ASP A 327 -11.15 2.48 20.41
C ASP A 327 -11.59 3.72 19.60
N TYR A 328 -11.99 3.55 18.34
CA TYR A 328 -12.46 4.67 17.50
C TYR A 328 -13.79 5.26 17.98
N SER A 329 -14.71 4.44 18.49
CA SER A 329 -16.00 4.93 19.00
C SER A 329 -15.85 5.75 20.29
N GLU A 330 -14.88 5.43 21.13
CA GLU A 330 -14.55 6.22 22.32
C GLU A 330 -13.81 7.52 21.96
N GLN A 331 -12.92 7.50 20.98
CA GLN A 331 -12.20 8.71 20.54
C GLN A 331 -13.11 9.68 19.75
N ALA A 332 -14.05 9.17 18.95
CA ALA A 332 -15.04 9.98 18.26
C ALA A 332 -16.05 10.66 19.21
N ALA A 333 -16.17 10.16 20.46
CA ALA A 333 -16.96 10.78 21.49
C ALA A 333 -16.27 11.95 22.22
N GLN A 334 -14.96 12.17 21.98
CA GLN A 334 -14.25 13.36 22.50
C GLN A 334 -14.37 14.51 21.52
N PRO A 335 -14.78 15.72 21.94
CA PRO A 335 -14.84 16.87 21.06
C PRO A 335 -13.44 17.18 20.51
N PRO A 336 -13.34 17.49 19.21
CA PRO A 336 -12.05 17.76 18.58
C PRO A 336 -11.42 19.02 19.16
N ASN A 337 -10.17 18.90 19.63
CA ASN A 337 -9.45 20.01 20.22
C ASN A 337 -9.03 21.11 19.21
N HIS A 338 -9.09 20.83 17.91
CA HIS A 338 -8.79 21.81 16.85
C HIS A 338 -9.57 21.46 15.58
N VAL A 339 -10.29 22.41 15.03
CA VAL A 339 -10.93 22.33 13.72
C VAL A 339 -10.12 23.18 12.75
N VAL A 340 -9.53 22.55 11.73
CA VAL A 340 -8.88 23.26 10.64
C VAL A 340 -9.83 23.32 9.45
N PHE A 341 -10.32 24.50 9.14
CA PHE A 341 -11.15 24.74 7.97
C PHE A 341 -10.28 24.95 6.74
N PHE A 342 -10.53 24.17 5.69
CA PHE A 342 -10.06 24.49 4.35
C PHE A 342 -11.25 25.06 3.57
N PRO A 343 -11.30 26.37 3.34
CA PRO A 343 -12.41 26.96 2.59
C PRO A 343 -12.36 26.48 1.14
N THR A 344 -13.49 26.00 0.62
CA THR A 344 -13.65 25.89 -0.84
C THR A 344 -13.70 27.31 -1.44
N PRO A 345 -13.29 27.50 -2.71
CA PRO A 345 -13.33 28.83 -3.36
C PRO A 345 -14.69 29.53 -3.31
N GLU A 346 -15.77 28.76 -3.16
CA GLU A 346 -17.15 29.26 -3.10
C GLU A 346 -17.62 29.60 -1.67
N SER A 347 -16.95 29.07 -0.63
CA SER A 347 -17.26 29.35 0.78
C SER A 347 -16.52 30.56 1.36
N LEU A 348 -15.69 31.24 0.57
CA LEU A 348 -15.04 32.50 0.94
C LEU A 348 -15.98 33.71 0.87
N LEU A 349 -17.26 33.48 0.59
CA LEU A 349 -18.28 34.51 0.68
C LEU A 349 -18.66 34.69 2.15
N GLU A 350 -18.00 35.69 2.77
CA GLU A 350 -18.41 36.39 3.99
C GLU A 350 -18.35 35.60 5.31
N ILE A 351 -17.13 35.31 5.77
CA ILE A 351 -16.92 35.21 7.21
C ILE A 351 -16.87 36.66 7.74
N PRO A 352 -17.78 37.04 8.66
CA PRO A 352 -17.73 38.37 9.24
C PRO A 352 -16.37 38.62 9.90
N SER A 353 -15.74 39.78 9.64
CA SER A 353 -14.42 40.14 10.10
C SER A 353 -14.24 40.26 11.63
N ASN A 354 -15.27 39.97 12.40
CA ASN A 354 -15.30 40.06 13.87
C ASN A 354 -15.29 38.67 14.60
N VAL A 355 -15.08 37.57 13.90
CA VAL A 355 -14.95 36.25 14.54
C VAL A 355 -13.50 36.04 14.91
N THR A 356 -13.13 36.34 16.17
CA THR A 356 -11.77 36.22 16.67
C THR A 356 -11.48 35.02 17.51
N ASP A 357 -12.50 34.27 17.93
CA ASP A 357 -12.31 33.07 18.74
C ASP A 357 -13.45 32.08 18.50
N VAL A 358 -13.10 30.86 18.07
CA VAL A 358 -14.09 29.84 17.73
C VAL A 358 -13.71 28.56 18.45
N GLN A 359 -14.19 28.42 19.71
CA GLN A 359 -14.15 27.17 20.47
C GLN A 359 -15.56 26.62 20.58
N GLY A 360 -15.80 25.40 20.03
CA GLY A 360 -17.07 24.71 20.22
C GLY A 360 -17.51 23.83 19.06
N GLU A 361 -18.65 23.19 19.22
CA GLU A 361 -19.36 22.47 18.16
C GLU A 361 -19.90 23.48 17.12
N TYR A 362 -19.60 23.24 15.85
CA TYR A 362 -20.06 24.10 14.77
C TYR A 362 -21.20 23.44 14.03
N ASP A 363 -22.32 24.17 13.94
CA ASP A 363 -23.40 23.90 13.01
C ASP A 363 -23.07 24.59 11.67
N LEU A 364 -22.74 23.80 10.67
CA LEU A 364 -22.53 24.33 9.32
C LEU A 364 -23.86 24.41 8.59
N LEU A 365 -24.32 25.61 8.27
CA LEU A 365 -25.51 25.85 7.43
C LEU A 365 -25.03 25.90 5.96
N LEU A 366 -25.13 24.79 5.26
CA LEU A 366 -24.95 24.71 3.81
C LEU A 366 -26.33 24.56 3.13
N MET A 367 -26.70 25.54 2.34
CA MET A 367 -27.93 25.51 1.53
C MET A 367 -29.24 25.22 2.31
N GLY A 368 -29.36 25.73 3.54
CA GLY A 368 -30.58 25.59 4.33
C GLY A 368 -30.71 24.26 5.10
N GLU A 369 -29.76 23.36 5.02
CA GLU A 369 -29.71 22.15 5.84
C GLU A 369 -28.70 22.27 6.96
N ARG A 370 -29.12 21.94 8.19
CA ARG A 370 -28.25 21.87 9.35
C ARG A 370 -27.51 20.52 9.33
N LYS A 371 -26.18 20.52 9.14
CA LYS A 371 -25.36 19.30 9.26
C LYS A 371 -24.39 19.45 10.41
N GLN A 372 -24.46 18.52 11.35
CA GLN A 372 -23.49 18.39 12.43
C GLN A 372 -22.27 17.66 11.88
N LEU A 373 -21.13 18.34 11.84
CA LEU A 373 -19.84 17.74 11.43
C LEU A 373 -19.06 17.36 12.70
N SER A 374 -18.95 16.07 12.97
CA SER A 374 -17.94 15.55 13.89
C SER A 374 -16.71 15.14 13.06
N VAL A 375 -15.64 15.90 13.18
CA VAL A 375 -14.40 15.63 12.43
C VAL A 375 -13.39 14.99 13.40
N GLY A 376 -13.19 13.68 13.30
CA GLY A 376 -12.08 12.99 13.93
C GLY A 376 -10.77 13.22 13.16
N CYS A 377 -9.61 13.04 13.79
CA CYS A 377 -8.29 13.23 13.16
C CYS A 377 -8.06 12.35 11.90
N PHE A 378 -8.81 11.25 11.77
CA PHE A 378 -8.85 10.38 10.58
C PHE A 378 -9.73 10.97 9.47
N ASP A 379 -10.78 11.68 9.84
CA ASP A 379 -11.69 12.32 8.90
C ASP A 379 -11.04 13.53 8.22
N VAL A 380 -10.01 14.14 8.80
CA VAL A 380 -9.29 15.25 8.13
C VAL A 380 -8.54 14.76 6.90
N ILE A 381 -7.91 13.59 6.95
CA ILE A 381 -7.31 12.97 5.75
C ILE A 381 -8.42 12.45 4.82
N HIS A 382 -9.49 11.89 5.36
CA HIS A 382 -10.66 11.47 4.60
C HIS A 382 -11.55 12.64 4.16
N ALA A 383 -11.72 13.68 4.95
CA ALA A 383 -12.55 14.85 4.59
C ALA A 383 -11.90 15.70 3.49
N THR A 384 -10.55 15.82 3.45
CA THR A 384 -9.86 16.37 2.28
C THR A 384 -10.15 15.56 1.02
N TYR A 385 -10.49 14.28 1.16
CA TYR A 385 -10.80 13.38 0.05
C TYR A 385 -12.30 13.20 -0.22
N THR A 386 -13.19 13.57 0.72
CA THR A 386 -14.64 13.37 0.56
C THR A 386 -15.40 14.65 0.24
N TYR A 387 -14.86 15.83 0.48
CA TYR A 387 -15.55 17.11 0.32
C TYR A 387 -14.76 18.19 -0.44
N GLY A 388 -13.66 17.80 -1.08
CA GLY A 388 -12.90 18.69 -1.98
C GLY A 388 -13.34 18.55 -3.42
#